data_443ddb3c00a48244c844a7f44c733c92
#
_entry.id   443ddb3c00a48244c844a7f44c733c92
#
_cell.length_a   1.000
_cell.length_b   1.000
_cell.length_c   1.000
_cell.angle_alpha   90.00
_cell.angle_beta   90.00
_cell.angle_gamma   90.00
#
_symmetry.space_group_name_H-M   'P 1'
#
loop_
_entity.id
_entity.type
_entity.pdbx_description
1 polymer ?
#
loop_
_entity_poly.entity_id
_entity_poly.type
_entity_poly.pdbx_seq_one_letter_code
_entity_poly.pdbx_strand_id
1 'polypeptide(L)'
;MSRVKDLLAGTGYWLGWKALSHLPESWVRWGFSTVTDIAWRRQGHGVQVLEGNLLRVLGPGISGKELRQVSRAGMRSYGRYWMEVFRLPAISPERILRDMQLNADIEQALNDALNGQGVILALPHMGNWEVAGAYVVARGIKFATVAERLKPESLFDMFLKFREGLGMEVLPLTGGPNVFGVLAQRLRAGHMVCLLCDRDLTESGVEVDFFGDRARMAAGPAALAVQTGASLRAVTLWFTEGGWYAHASPDIPVPAEGNRKEKAAAMTQQLAAAFEKRISEHPQDWHMLQRVFTSDLDPARLPGPQSGPAGPVPGTARPGTAVPGGAVPGGAVPGSAAPGTAGPGGTGPASAGPGGTGREAGG
;
A
#
# COMPACT_ATOMS: atom_id res chain seq x y z
N MET A 1 -3.22 -6.68 -30.50
CA MET A 1 -3.38 -7.92 -29.67
C MET A 1 -3.30 -7.68 -28.17
N SER A 2 -2.66 -6.64 -27.65
CA SER A 2 -2.61 -6.36 -26.21
C SER A 2 -3.97 -5.90 -25.65
N ARG A 3 -4.66 -4.96 -26.31
CA ARG A 3 -5.96 -4.42 -25.84
C ARG A 3 -7.07 -5.48 -25.67
N VAL A 4 -7.10 -6.50 -26.53
CA VAL A 4 -8.10 -7.59 -26.42
C VAL A 4 -7.76 -8.51 -25.24
N LYS A 5 -6.48 -8.79 -25.01
CA LYS A 5 -6.03 -9.57 -23.83
C LYS A 5 -6.32 -8.82 -22.54
N ASP A 6 -6.08 -7.50 -22.52
CA ASP A 6 -6.34 -6.65 -21.36
C ASP A 6 -7.86 -6.53 -21.08
N LEU A 7 -8.69 -6.46 -22.13
CA LEU A 7 -10.16 -6.46 -22.01
C LEU A 7 -10.69 -7.80 -21.49
N LEU A 8 -10.17 -8.93 -22.01
CA LEU A 8 -10.56 -10.27 -21.57
C LEU A 8 -10.11 -10.53 -20.12
N ALA A 9 -8.91 -10.10 -19.75
CA ALA A 9 -8.44 -10.16 -18.38
C ALA A 9 -9.32 -9.32 -17.43
N GLY A 10 -9.63 -8.08 -17.80
CA GLY A 10 -10.51 -7.20 -17.01
C GLY A 10 -11.92 -7.78 -16.84
N THR A 11 -12.49 -8.34 -17.90
CA THR A 11 -13.82 -8.98 -17.84
C THR A 11 -13.81 -10.23 -16.97
N GLY A 12 -12.76 -11.06 -17.07
CA GLY A 12 -12.58 -12.24 -16.24
C GLY A 12 -12.42 -11.90 -14.75
N TYR A 13 -11.66 -10.84 -14.43
CA TYR A 13 -11.55 -10.32 -13.07
C TYR A 13 -12.88 -9.83 -12.53
N TRP A 14 -13.64 -9.06 -13.33
CA TRP A 14 -14.94 -8.55 -12.91
C TRP A 14 -15.98 -9.66 -12.66
N LEU A 15 -16.05 -10.66 -13.54
CA LEU A 15 -16.94 -11.82 -13.37
C LEU A 15 -16.54 -12.64 -12.14
N GLY A 16 -15.24 -12.87 -11.93
CA GLY A 16 -14.72 -13.54 -10.75
C GLY A 16 -15.04 -12.78 -9.46
N TRP A 17 -14.89 -11.45 -9.48
CA TRP A 17 -15.24 -10.59 -8.36
C TRP A 17 -16.73 -10.71 -8.00
N LYS A 18 -17.60 -10.56 -8.99
CA LYS A 18 -19.05 -10.67 -8.79
C LYS A 18 -19.47 -12.07 -8.32
N ALA A 19 -18.87 -13.13 -8.84
CA ALA A 19 -19.14 -14.50 -8.39
C ALA A 19 -18.75 -14.69 -6.92
N LEU A 20 -17.56 -14.24 -6.50
CA LEU A 20 -17.06 -14.37 -5.13
C LEU A 20 -17.92 -13.62 -4.11
N SER A 21 -18.58 -12.52 -4.49
CA SER A 21 -19.46 -11.77 -3.59
C SER A 21 -20.79 -12.51 -3.30
N HIS A 22 -21.21 -13.45 -4.17
CA HIS A 22 -22.47 -14.21 -4.01
C HIS A 22 -22.31 -15.62 -3.43
N LEU A 23 -21.07 -16.15 -3.40
CA LEU A 23 -20.82 -17.45 -2.81
C LEU A 23 -20.89 -17.41 -1.27
N PRO A 24 -21.26 -18.53 -0.60
CA PRO A 24 -21.19 -18.65 0.85
C PRO A 24 -19.78 -18.29 1.37
N GLU A 25 -19.71 -17.48 2.41
CA GLU A 25 -18.43 -17.00 2.95
C GLU A 25 -17.49 -18.13 3.35
N SER A 26 -18.03 -19.21 3.93
CA SER A 26 -17.26 -20.39 4.34
C SER A 26 -16.54 -21.07 3.18
N TRP A 27 -17.18 -21.16 2.00
CA TRP A 27 -16.59 -21.76 0.81
C TRP A 27 -15.47 -20.90 0.22
N VAL A 28 -15.71 -19.58 0.17
CA VAL A 28 -14.71 -18.64 -0.31
C VAL A 28 -13.50 -18.62 0.64
N ARG A 29 -13.74 -18.58 1.96
CA ARG A 29 -12.72 -18.68 3.00
C ARG A 29 -11.90 -19.96 2.88
N TRP A 30 -12.53 -21.10 2.71
CA TRP A 30 -11.86 -22.38 2.50
C TRP A 30 -10.99 -22.36 1.23
N GLY A 31 -11.55 -21.87 0.12
CA GLY A 31 -10.82 -21.75 -1.14
C GLY A 31 -9.57 -20.87 -1.02
N PHE A 32 -9.70 -19.66 -0.47
CA PHE A 32 -8.55 -18.76 -0.26
C PHE A 32 -7.51 -19.36 0.69
N SER A 33 -7.94 -19.99 1.79
CA SER A 33 -7.03 -20.67 2.72
C SER A 33 -6.25 -21.80 2.04
N THR A 34 -6.92 -22.58 1.18
CA THR A 34 -6.27 -23.66 0.43
C THR A 34 -5.25 -23.13 -0.56
N VAL A 35 -5.62 -22.09 -1.32
CA VAL A 35 -4.75 -21.44 -2.29
C VAL A 35 -3.51 -20.84 -1.61
N THR A 36 -3.70 -20.15 -0.49
CA THR A 36 -2.58 -19.55 0.24
C THR A 36 -1.69 -20.59 0.90
N ASP A 37 -2.22 -21.70 1.37
CA ASP A 37 -1.43 -22.84 1.86
C ASP A 37 -0.58 -23.48 0.76
N ILE A 38 -1.11 -23.60 -0.47
CA ILE A 38 -0.36 -24.08 -1.63
C ILE A 38 0.75 -23.09 -1.99
N ALA A 39 0.44 -21.79 -2.04
CA ALA A 39 1.42 -20.74 -2.32
C ALA A 39 2.56 -20.73 -1.27
N TRP A 40 2.20 -20.86 0.00
CA TRP A 40 3.16 -20.96 1.10
C TRP A 40 4.06 -22.20 0.98
N ARG A 41 3.48 -23.38 0.66
CA ARG A 41 4.27 -24.61 0.47
C ARG A 41 5.25 -24.51 -0.70
N ARG A 42 4.92 -23.77 -1.75
CA ARG A 42 5.79 -23.55 -2.92
C ARG A 42 7.00 -22.68 -2.64
N GLN A 43 7.04 -21.99 -1.49
CA GLN A 43 8.16 -21.14 -1.08
C GLN A 43 8.64 -20.16 -2.16
N GLY A 44 7.69 -19.54 -2.88
CA GLY A 44 8.00 -18.50 -3.85
C GLY A 44 8.68 -17.29 -3.19
N HIS A 45 9.27 -16.41 -4.01
CA HIS A 45 10.05 -15.25 -3.54
C HIS A 45 9.30 -14.41 -2.47
N GLY A 46 8.01 -14.12 -2.64
CA GLY A 46 7.24 -13.34 -1.65
C GLY A 46 7.15 -14.03 -0.29
N VAL A 47 7.02 -15.37 -0.24
CA VAL A 47 7.01 -16.12 1.03
C VAL A 47 8.36 -16.08 1.72
N GLN A 48 9.46 -16.20 0.95
CA GLN A 48 10.82 -16.10 1.49
C GLN A 48 11.09 -14.71 2.06
N VAL A 49 10.64 -13.65 1.37
CA VAL A 49 10.76 -12.28 1.87
C VAL A 49 9.91 -12.07 3.13
N LEU A 50 8.67 -12.58 3.16
CA LEU A 50 7.84 -12.56 4.36
C LEU A 50 8.55 -13.24 5.54
N GLU A 51 9.14 -14.42 5.34
CA GLU A 51 9.89 -15.14 6.39
C GLU A 51 11.11 -14.34 6.86
N GLY A 52 11.83 -13.70 5.95
CA GLY A 52 12.95 -12.80 6.29
C GLY A 52 12.51 -11.59 7.12
N ASN A 53 11.40 -10.96 6.78
CA ASN A 53 10.81 -9.86 7.54
C ASN A 53 10.33 -10.34 8.92
N LEU A 54 9.60 -11.47 8.96
CA LEU A 54 9.11 -12.05 10.22
C LEU A 54 10.23 -12.51 11.16
N LEU A 55 11.36 -12.95 10.61
CA LEU A 55 12.52 -13.32 11.44
C LEU A 55 13.03 -12.13 12.25
N ARG A 56 13.03 -10.92 11.69
CA ARG A 56 13.39 -9.70 12.42
C ARG A 56 12.35 -9.34 13.49
N VAL A 57 11.07 -9.45 13.15
CA VAL A 57 9.95 -9.19 14.09
C VAL A 57 10.02 -10.13 15.30
N LEU A 58 10.27 -11.41 15.06
CA LEU A 58 10.23 -12.47 16.09
C LEU A 58 11.58 -12.62 16.82
N GLY A 59 12.64 -12.05 16.25
CA GLY A 59 13.98 -12.08 16.82
C GLY A 59 14.77 -13.34 16.52
N PRO A 60 16.09 -13.32 16.78
CA PRO A 60 17.03 -14.39 16.36
C PRO A 60 16.85 -15.71 17.11
N GLY A 61 16.10 -15.71 18.23
CA GLY A 61 15.87 -16.92 19.05
C GLY A 61 14.73 -17.81 18.55
N ILE A 62 14.00 -17.41 17.51
CA ILE A 62 12.87 -18.18 17.01
C ILE A 62 13.32 -19.46 16.32
N SER A 63 12.64 -20.56 16.58
CA SER A 63 12.90 -21.81 15.87
C SER A 63 12.38 -21.75 14.43
N GLY A 64 13.02 -22.48 13.51
CA GLY A 64 12.54 -22.59 12.13
C GLY A 64 11.11 -23.14 12.03
N LYS A 65 10.66 -23.97 12.97
CA LYS A 65 9.29 -24.49 13.04
C LYS A 65 8.29 -23.37 13.39
N GLU A 66 8.59 -22.54 14.38
CA GLU A 66 7.75 -21.42 14.79
C GLU A 66 7.66 -20.37 13.68
N LEU A 67 8.81 -20.00 13.07
CA LEU A 67 8.83 -19.10 11.91
C LEU A 67 7.93 -19.62 10.78
N ARG A 68 8.01 -20.91 10.48
CA ARG A 68 7.14 -21.57 9.47
C ARG A 68 5.67 -21.55 9.86
N GLN A 69 5.33 -21.64 11.14
CA GLN A 69 3.94 -21.52 11.61
C GLN A 69 3.41 -20.10 11.44
N VAL A 70 4.19 -19.09 11.85
CA VAL A 70 3.80 -17.69 11.74
C VAL A 70 3.72 -17.25 10.27
N SER A 71 4.68 -17.65 9.42
CA SER A 71 4.64 -17.32 7.99
C SER A 71 3.45 -17.95 7.27
N ARG A 72 3.05 -19.19 7.66
CA ARG A 72 1.83 -19.80 7.15
C ARG A 72 0.58 -19.04 7.59
N ALA A 73 0.52 -18.65 8.86
CA ALA A 73 -0.56 -17.82 9.38
C ALA A 73 -0.61 -16.47 8.65
N GLY A 74 0.55 -15.85 8.38
CA GLY A 74 0.68 -14.62 7.60
C GLY A 74 0.15 -14.75 6.18
N MET A 75 0.47 -15.83 5.49
CA MET A 75 -0.08 -16.09 4.15
C MET A 75 -1.59 -16.30 4.17
N ARG A 76 -2.13 -16.95 5.20
CA ARG A 76 -3.59 -17.10 5.37
C ARG A 76 -4.27 -15.78 5.71
N SER A 77 -3.65 -14.95 6.55
CA SER A 77 -4.10 -13.59 6.86
C SER A 77 -4.12 -12.73 5.59
N TYR A 78 -3.07 -12.77 4.78
CA TYR A 78 -3.04 -12.11 3.47
C TYR A 78 -4.12 -12.63 2.51
N GLY A 79 -4.39 -13.94 2.53
CA GLY A 79 -5.52 -14.54 1.80
C GLY A 79 -6.88 -14.04 2.28
N ARG A 80 -7.05 -13.87 3.61
CA ARG A 80 -8.26 -13.28 4.20
C ARG A 80 -8.45 -11.83 3.76
N TYR A 81 -7.39 -11.02 3.75
CA TYR A 81 -7.43 -9.65 3.23
C TYR A 81 -8.02 -9.64 1.81
N TRP A 82 -7.46 -10.42 0.87
CA TRP A 82 -7.96 -10.46 -0.50
C TRP A 82 -9.38 -11.00 -0.61
N MET A 83 -9.70 -12.06 0.13
CA MET A 83 -11.07 -12.59 0.19
C MET A 83 -12.06 -11.50 0.59
N GLU A 84 -11.74 -10.73 1.64
CA GLU A 84 -12.61 -9.68 2.14
C GLU A 84 -12.69 -8.49 1.16
N VAL A 85 -11.58 -8.09 0.50
CA VAL A 85 -11.59 -7.07 -0.56
C VAL A 85 -12.57 -7.45 -1.67
N PHE A 86 -12.53 -8.68 -2.16
CA PHE A 86 -13.46 -9.14 -3.20
C PHE A 86 -14.91 -9.20 -2.72
N ARG A 87 -15.15 -9.38 -1.44
CA ARG A 87 -16.49 -9.47 -0.85
C ARG A 87 -16.98 -8.15 -0.26
N LEU A 88 -16.12 -7.15 -0.11
CA LEU A 88 -16.45 -5.89 0.57
C LEU A 88 -17.73 -5.21 0.02
N PRO A 89 -18.01 -5.20 -1.30
CA PRO A 89 -19.27 -4.66 -1.81
C PRO A 89 -20.52 -5.39 -1.32
N ALA A 90 -20.39 -6.63 -0.84
CA ALA A 90 -21.49 -7.44 -0.29
C ALA A 90 -21.54 -7.42 1.24
N ILE A 91 -20.61 -6.76 1.91
CA ILE A 91 -20.60 -6.56 3.37
C ILE A 91 -21.34 -5.26 3.67
N SER A 92 -22.44 -5.35 4.45
CA SER A 92 -23.20 -4.15 4.76
C SER A 92 -22.45 -3.20 5.69
N PRO A 93 -22.66 -1.87 5.57
CA PRO A 93 -22.07 -0.89 6.48
C PRO A 93 -22.37 -1.20 7.96
N GLU A 94 -23.57 -1.68 8.28
CA GLU A 94 -23.98 -2.04 9.65
C GLU A 94 -23.12 -3.19 10.21
N ARG A 95 -22.80 -4.19 9.37
CA ARG A 95 -21.90 -5.28 9.75
C ARG A 95 -20.48 -4.75 10.01
N ILE A 96 -19.98 -3.86 9.15
CA ILE A 96 -18.64 -3.26 9.31
C ILE A 96 -18.59 -2.45 10.60
N LEU A 97 -19.60 -1.63 10.88
CA LEU A 97 -19.69 -0.81 12.09
C LEU A 97 -19.79 -1.66 13.37
N ARG A 98 -20.52 -2.77 13.31
CA ARG A 98 -20.71 -3.66 14.47
C ARG A 98 -19.49 -4.52 14.78
N ASP A 99 -18.80 -5.04 13.73
CA ASP A 99 -17.77 -6.05 13.90
C ASP A 99 -16.34 -5.44 13.95
N MET A 100 -16.20 -4.12 13.76
CA MET A 100 -14.95 -3.38 13.93
C MET A 100 -14.83 -2.92 15.39
N GLN A 101 -13.78 -3.41 16.06
CA GLN A 101 -13.42 -2.99 17.42
C GLN A 101 -12.35 -1.90 17.35
N LEU A 102 -12.42 -0.94 18.26
CA LEU A 102 -11.55 0.24 18.27
C LEU A 102 -10.98 0.47 19.67
N ASN A 103 -9.75 1.03 19.75
CA ASN A 103 -9.28 1.59 21.01
C ASN A 103 -9.73 3.06 21.17
N ALA A 104 -9.54 3.63 22.35
CA ALA A 104 -9.97 5.01 22.65
C ALA A 104 -9.29 6.05 21.75
N ASP A 105 -8.02 5.85 21.38
CA ASP A 105 -7.28 6.80 20.56
C ASP A 105 -7.82 6.86 19.11
N ILE A 106 -8.25 5.74 18.52
CA ILE A 106 -8.88 5.76 17.19
C ILE A 106 -10.27 6.40 17.26
N GLU A 107 -11.06 6.12 18.30
CA GLU A 107 -12.35 6.79 18.49
C GLU A 107 -12.17 8.31 18.63
N GLN A 108 -11.16 8.77 19.36
CA GLN A 108 -10.84 10.20 19.44
C GLN A 108 -10.49 10.78 18.07
N ALA A 109 -9.64 10.11 17.27
CA ALA A 109 -9.27 10.55 15.93
C ALA A 109 -10.48 10.65 14.97
N LEU A 110 -11.42 9.70 15.07
CA LEU A 110 -12.66 9.72 14.30
C LEU A 110 -13.56 10.89 14.71
N ASN A 111 -13.68 11.14 16.01
CA ASN A 111 -14.46 12.27 16.55
C ASN A 111 -13.83 13.62 16.16
N ASP A 112 -12.50 13.76 16.20
CA ASP A 112 -11.78 14.95 15.74
C ASP A 112 -12.10 15.24 14.28
N ALA A 113 -12.08 14.21 13.42
CA ALA A 113 -12.44 14.35 12.01
C ALA A 113 -13.92 14.71 11.78
N LEU A 114 -14.84 14.13 12.57
CA LEU A 114 -16.26 14.50 12.54
C LEU A 114 -16.50 15.96 12.96
N ASN A 115 -15.65 16.47 13.85
CA ASN A 115 -15.68 17.87 14.28
C ASN A 115 -14.93 18.81 13.33
N GLY A 116 -14.52 18.33 12.14
CA GLY A 116 -13.88 19.16 11.12
C GLY A 116 -12.39 19.44 11.39
N GLN A 117 -11.73 18.64 12.21
CA GLN A 117 -10.29 18.72 12.41
C GLN A 117 -9.59 17.80 11.42
N GLY A 118 -8.52 18.30 10.82
CA GLY A 118 -7.68 17.48 9.93
C GLY A 118 -6.93 16.42 10.73
N VAL A 119 -7.06 15.15 10.32
CA VAL A 119 -6.42 14.00 10.99
C VAL A 119 -5.66 13.17 9.97
N ILE A 120 -4.43 12.77 10.29
CA ILE A 120 -3.61 11.88 9.49
C ILE A 120 -3.50 10.55 10.21
N LEU A 121 -3.96 9.50 9.54
CA LEU A 121 -3.77 8.11 9.95
C LEU A 121 -2.68 7.48 9.09
N ALA A 122 -1.55 7.14 9.71
CA ALA A 122 -0.43 6.48 9.09
C ALA A 122 -0.51 4.97 9.40
N LEU A 123 -0.48 4.12 8.36
CA LEU A 123 -0.72 2.68 8.50
C LEU A 123 0.44 1.86 7.94
N PRO A 124 0.77 0.70 8.53
CA PRO A 124 1.53 -0.33 7.86
C PRO A 124 0.60 -1.19 6.98
N HIS A 125 1.17 -2.02 6.10
CA HIS A 125 0.43 -3.04 5.35
C HIS A 125 -0.01 -4.19 6.25
N MET A 126 -0.97 -3.92 7.14
CA MET A 126 -1.39 -4.84 8.20
C MET A 126 -2.91 -4.95 8.28
N GLY A 127 -3.43 -6.16 8.49
CA GLY A 127 -4.87 -6.43 8.59
C GLY A 127 -5.64 -6.07 7.31
N ASN A 128 -6.77 -5.40 7.44
CA ASN A 128 -7.58 -5.02 6.27
C ASN A 128 -7.89 -3.51 6.24
N TRP A 129 -7.02 -2.76 5.59
CA TRP A 129 -7.18 -1.30 5.43
C TRP A 129 -8.33 -0.91 4.49
N GLU A 130 -8.79 -1.80 3.60
CA GLU A 130 -9.98 -1.53 2.76
C GLU A 130 -11.26 -1.54 3.59
N VAL A 131 -11.38 -2.51 4.51
CA VAL A 131 -12.50 -2.56 5.45
C VAL A 131 -12.44 -1.38 6.43
N ALA A 132 -11.25 -1.02 6.90
CA ALA A 132 -11.07 0.16 7.76
C ALA A 132 -11.47 1.46 7.02
N GLY A 133 -11.13 1.59 5.73
CA GLY A 133 -11.59 2.70 4.90
C GLY A 133 -13.13 2.73 4.75
N ALA A 134 -13.73 1.57 4.49
CA ALA A 134 -15.19 1.45 4.43
C ALA A 134 -15.86 1.78 5.79
N TYR A 135 -15.21 1.44 6.92
CA TYR A 135 -15.66 1.84 8.26
C TYR A 135 -15.68 3.37 8.42
N VAL A 136 -14.59 4.04 8.01
CA VAL A 136 -14.48 5.51 8.08
C VAL A 136 -15.60 6.18 7.27
N VAL A 137 -15.86 5.67 6.06
CA VAL A 137 -16.98 6.17 5.23
C VAL A 137 -18.34 5.89 5.89
N ALA A 138 -18.54 4.69 6.43
CA ALA A 138 -19.79 4.33 7.11
C ALA A 138 -20.06 5.20 8.37
N ARG A 139 -18.99 5.77 8.99
CA ARG A 139 -19.09 6.77 10.06
C ARG A 139 -19.41 8.18 9.54
N GLY A 140 -19.55 8.37 8.21
CA GLY A 140 -19.82 9.68 7.61
C GLY A 140 -18.60 10.60 7.50
N ILE A 141 -17.39 10.08 7.70
CA ILE A 141 -16.15 10.85 7.66
C ILE A 141 -15.61 10.90 6.23
N LYS A 142 -15.33 12.10 5.74
CA LYS A 142 -14.65 12.31 4.46
C LYS A 142 -13.16 12.07 4.63
N PHE A 143 -12.61 11.15 3.84
CA PHE A 143 -11.16 10.93 3.86
C PHE A 143 -10.59 10.79 2.46
N ALA A 144 -9.31 11.11 2.34
CA ALA A 144 -8.51 10.92 1.14
C ALA A 144 -7.37 9.92 1.39
N THR A 145 -7.06 9.15 0.37
CA THR A 145 -5.91 8.22 0.38
C THR A 145 -5.16 8.31 -0.94
N VAL A 146 -4.01 7.65 -1.00
CA VAL A 146 -3.17 7.59 -2.20
C VAL A 146 -3.08 6.16 -2.70
N ALA A 147 -3.15 5.98 -4.01
CA ALA A 147 -2.92 4.69 -4.64
C ALA A 147 -1.75 4.76 -5.62
N GLU A 148 -0.85 3.77 -5.54
CA GLU A 148 0.18 3.57 -6.54
C GLU A 148 -0.46 3.07 -7.85
N ARG A 149 0.00 3.59 -9.00
CA ARG A 149 -0.46 3.14 -10.30
C ARG A 149 0.00 1.71 -10.59
N LEU A 150 -0.93 0.79 -10.55
CA LEU A 150 -0.69 -0.62 -10.86
C LEU A 150 -0.63 -0.84 -12.38
N LYS A 151 0.13 -1.85 -12.79
CA LYS A 151 0.10 -2.34 -14.18
C LYS A 151 -0.52 -3.74 -14.21
N PRO A 152 -1.42 -4.05 -15.16
CA PRO A 152 -1.93 -3.18 -16.24
C PRO A 152 -2.86 -2.07 -15.72
N GLU A 153 -2.98 -0.97 -16.46
CA GLU A 153 -3.79 0.20 -16.12
C GLU A 153 -5.25 -0.16 -15.82
N SER A 154 -5.80 -1.15 -16.54
CA SER A 154 -7.17 -1.67 -16.30
C SER A 154 -7.39 -2.20 -14.88
N LEU A 155 -6.36 -2.75 -14.26
CA LEU A 155 -6.41 -3.21 -12.87
C LEU A 155 -6.43 -2.02 -11.92
N PHE A 156 -5.61 -1.00 -12.18
CA PHE A 156 -5.62 0.25 -11.40
C PHE A 156 -6.99 0.92 -11.47
N ASP A 157 -7.55 1.10 -12.67
CA ASP A 157 -8.87 1.70 -12.88
C ASP A 157 -9.99 0.94 -12.16
N MET A 158 -9.89 -0.38 -12.13
CA MET A 158 -10.87 -1.23 -11.42
C MET A 158 -10.80 -1.01 -9.90
N PHE A 159 -9.59 -0.98 -9.32
CA PHE A 159 -9.42 -0.70 -7.89
C PHE A 159 -9.81 0.73 -7.52
N LEU A 160 -9.49 1.70 -8.39
CA LEU A 160 -9.90 3.09 -8.21
C LEU A 160 -11.42 3.20 -8.14
N LYS A 161 -12.13 2.68 -9.16
CA LYS A 161 -13.60 2.66 -9.19
C LYS A 161 -14.22 1.92 -8.01
N PHE A 162 -13.58 0.83 -7.57
CA PHE A 162 -14.02 0.08 -6.40
C PHE A 162 -13.97 0.96 -5.14
N ARG A 163 -12.85 1.62 -4.86
CA ARG A 163 -12.69 2.48 -3.68
C ARG A 163 -13.56 3.73 -3.75
N GLU A 164 -13.65 4.37 -4.92
CA GLU A 164 -14.55 5.50 -5.15
C GLU A 164 -16.01 5.10 -4.97
N GLY A 165 -16.39 3.90 -5.43
CA GLY A 165 -17.72 3.31 -5.22
C GLY A 165 -18.06 3.05 -3.75
N LEU A 166 -17.05 2.89 -2.90
CA LEU A 166 -17.19 2.82 -1.44
C LEU A 166 -17.25 4.22 -0.78
N GLY A 167 -17.07 5.30 -1.53
CA GLY A 167 -17.07 6.68 -1.02
C GLY A 167 -15.71 7.24 -0.62
N MET A 168 -14.61 6.58 -0.99
CA MET A 168 -13.25 7.02 -0.70
C MET A 168 -12.74 8.00 -1.76
N GLU A 169 -12.06 9.08 -1.37
CA GLU A 169 -11.31 9.90 -2.31
C GLU A 169 -9.91 9.29 -2.50
N VAL A 170 -9.62 8.82 -3.72
CA VAL A 170 -8.35 8.15 -4.04
C VAL A 170 -7.55 9.00 -5.02
N LEU A 171 -6.36 9.41 -4.60
CA LEU A 171 -5.46 10.21 -5.43
C LEU A 171 -4.37 9.30 -6.03
N PRO A 172 -4.15 9.35 -7.37
CA PRO A 172 -3.05 8.59 -7.98
C PRO A 172 -1.71 9.20 -7.59
N LEU A 173 -0.77 8.38 -7.10
CA LEU A 173 0.54 8.84 -6.64
C LEU A 173 1.37 9.50 -7.76
N THR A 174 1.18 9.05 -9.02
CA THR A 174 1.89 9.56 -10.19
C THR A 174 0.92 9.89 -11.32
N GLY A 175 1.31 10.85 -12.19
CA GLY A 175 0.52 11.22 -13.38
C GLY A 175 -0.73 12.06 -13.11
N GLY A 176 -0.86 12.60 -11.91
CA GLY A 176 -1.93 13.50 -11.49
C GLY A 176 -1.41 14.85 -11.00
N PRO A 177 -2.29 15.71 -10.42
CA PRO A 177 -1.89 16.96 -9.77
C PRO A 177 -0.95 16.68 -8.59
N ASN A 178 -0.32 17.74 -8.05
CA ASN A 178 0.52 17.62 -6.87
C ASN A 178 -0.25 17.00 -5.69
N VAL A 179 -0.11 15.66 -5.53
CA VAL A 179 -0.85 14.86 -4.54
C VAL A 179 -0.64 15.41 -3.12
N PHE A 180 0.61 15.76 -2.80
CA PHE A 180 0.94 16.30 -1.48
C PHE A 180 0.20 17.61 -1.18
N GLY A 181 0.12 18.51 -2.16
CA GLY A 181 -0.64 19.78 -2.06
C GLY A 181 -2.14 19.54 -1.89
N VAL A 182 -2.70 18.57 -2.62
CA VAL A 182 -4.12 18.19 -2.49
C VAL A 182 -4.41 17.63 -1.11
N LEU A 183 -3.58 16.70 -0.61
CA LEU A 183 -3.74 16.13 0.73
C LEU A 183 -3.66 17.21 1.82
N ALA A 184 -2.70 18.13 1.71
CA ALA A 184 -2.59 19.26 2.64
C ALA A 184 -3.84 20.18 2.60
N GLN A 185 -4.43 20.38 1.42
CA GLN A 185 -5.69 21.12 1.28
C GLN A 185 -6.86 20.36 1.96
N ARG A 186 -6.94 19.04 1.79
CA ARG A 186 -7.98 18.22 2.44
C ARG A 186 -7.87 18.29 3.97
N LEU A 187 -6.66 18.17 4.50
CA LEU A 187 -6.42 18.30 5.95
C LEU A 187 -6.84 19.68 6.49
N ARG A 188 -6.52 20.78 5.79
CA ARG A 188 -6.97 22.13 6.19
C ARG A 188 -8.48 22.32 6.08
N ALA A 189 -9.14 21.54 5.22
CA ALA A 189 -10.60 21.49 5.11
C ALA A 189 -11.25 20.57 6.15
N GLY A 190 -10.49 20.01 7.10
CA GLY A 190 -10.99 19.13 8.15
C GLY A 190 -11.24 17.69 7.73
N HIS A 191 -10.71 17.28 6.57
CA HIS A 191 -10.84 15.87 6.13
C HIS A 191 -9.77 15.01 6.79
N MET A 192 -10.04 13.72 6.89
CA MET A 192 -9.05 12.72 7.25
C MET A 192 -8.18 12.35 6.05
N VAL A 193 -6.92 12.00 6.31
CA VAL A 193 -5.98 11.44 5.32
C VAL A 193 -5.43 10.12 5.86
N CYS A 194 -5.60 9.03 5.09
CA CYS A 194 -5.12 7.70 5.46
C CYS A 194 -4.03 7.26 4.48
N LEU A 195 -2.83 6.92 4.98
CA LEU A 195 -1.67 6.61 4.14
C LEU A 195 -0.94 5.36 4.64
N LEU A 196 -0.70 4.41 3.74
CA LEU A 196 0.25 3.32 3.98
C LEU A 196 1.66 3.88 3.89
N CYS A 197 2.51 3.64 4.90
CA CYS A 197 3.80 4.32 4.99
C CYS A 197 4.95 3.46 5.54
N ASP A 198 4.75 2.19 5.80
CA ASP A 198 5.77 1.29 6.38
C ASP A 198 6.88 0.89 5.39
N ARG A 199 6.84 1.39 4.16
CA ARG A 199 7.84 1.13 3.13
C ARG A 199 7.92 2.28 2.11
N ASP A 200 9.13 2.78 1.87
CA ASP A 200 9.45 3.66 0.73
C ASP A 200 10.92 3.48 0.32
N LEU A 201 11.15 2.78 -0.77
CA LEU A 201 12.51 2.55 -1.30
C LEU A 201 12.94 3.61 -2.31
N THR A 202 12.18 4.68 -2.47
CA THR A 202 12.56 5.82 -3.32
C THR A 202 13.54 6.73 -2.60
N GLU A 203 14.08 7.72 -3.31
CA GLU A 203 14.95 8.74 -2.72
C GLU A 203 14.25 9.59 -1.63
N SER A 204 12.92 9.69 -1.68
CA SER A 204 12.11 10.41 -0.69
C SER A 204 11.90 9.67 0.62
N GLY A 205 12.14 8.35 0.66
CA GLY A 205 12.00 7.55 1.87
C GLY A 205 12.99 7.98 2.95
N VAL A 206 12.50 8.00 4.19
CA VAL A 206 13.32 8.27 5.38
C VAL A 206 13.84 6.97 5.95
N GLU A 207 15.14 6.95 6.28
CA GLU A 207 15.76 5.83 6.97
C GLU A 207 15.37 5.86 8.45
N VAL A 208 14.93 4.71 8.95
CA VAL A 208 14.49 4.53 10.33
C VAL A 208 15.09 3.24 10.91
N ASP A 209 15.23 3.21 12.22
CA ASP A 209 15.46 1.97 12.97
C ASP A 209 14.14 1.22 13.08
N PHE A 210 14.11 -0.06 12.67
CA PHE A 210 12.93 -0.88 12.65
C PHE A 210 13.27 -2.35 12.90
N PHE A 211 12.78 -2.93 13.99
CA PHE A 211 13.12 -4.29 14.43
C PHE A 211 14.63 -4.57 14.52
N GLY A 212 15.40 -3.60 15.01
CA GLY A 212 16.84 -3.71 15.19
C GLY A 212 17.67 -3.68 13.89
N ASP A 213 17.05 -3.38 12.75
CA ASP A 213 17.70 -3.19 11.44
C ASP A 213 17.29 -1.83 10.84
N ARG A 214 17.93 -1.42 9.75
CA ARG A 214 17.58 -0.19 9.01
C ARG A 214 16.52 -0.47 7.97
N ALA A 215 15.44 0.32 8.00
CA ALA A 215 14.37 0.30 7.02
C ALA A 215 14.15 1.68 6.40
N ARG A 216 13.43 1.74 5.28
CA ARG A 216 13.05 3.02 4.67
C ARG A 216 11.53 3.14 4.63
N MET A 217 11.00 4.21 5.24
CA MET A 217 9.57 4.48 5.34
C MET A 217 9.19 5.78 4.65
N ALA A 218 7.93 5.89 4.23
CA ALA A 218 7.42 7.09 3.60
C ALA A 218 7.28 8.24 4.62
N ALA A 219 7.96 9.36 4.34
CA ALA A 219 7.88 10.57 5.16
C ALA A 219 6.57 11.36 4.95
N GLY A 220 5.76 11.01 3.97
CA GLY A 220 4.56 11.74 3.58
C GLY A 220 3.62 12.12 4.73
N PRO A 221 3.19 11.17 5.59
CA PRO A 221 2.34 11.46 6.74
C PRO A 221 2.94 12.50 7.70
N ALA A 222 4.20 12.31 8.08
CA ALA A 222 4.92 13.21 8.97
C ALA A 222 5.12 14.60 8.36
N ALA A 223 5.49 14.67 7.07
CA ALA A 223 5.67 15.93 6.35
C ALA A 223 4.35 16.71 6.23
N LEU A 224 3.22 16.02 6.03
CA LEU A 224 1.87 16.63 6.04
C LEU A 224 1.55 17.21 7.43
N ALA A 225 1.81 16.46 8.51
CA ALA A 225 1.61 16.94 9.87
C ALA A 225 2.45 18.20 10.17
N VAL A 226 3.75 18.19 9.81
CA VAL A 226 4.63 19.35 9.96
C VAL A 226 4.13 20.58 9.16
N GLN A 227 3.56 20.34 7.97
CA GLN A 227 3.08 21.44 7.11
C GLN A 227 1.72 21.98 7.51
N THR A 228 0.83 21.15 8.03
CA THR A 228 -0.59 21.52 8.25
C THR A 228 -0.94 21.71 9.71
N GLY A 229 -0.15 21.16 10.64
CA GLY A 229 -0.49 21.07 12.05
C GLY A 229 -1.57 20.03 12.38
N ALA A 230 -1.96 19.22 11.39
CA ALA A 230 -2.94 18.16 11.61
C ALA A 230 -2.39 17.06 12.55
N SER A 231 -3.27 16.47 13.37
CA SER A 231 -2.95 15.34 14.24
C SER A 231 -2.42 14.17 13.43
N LEU A 232 -1.34 13.54 13.88
CA LEU A 232 -0.75 12.35 13.26
C LEU A 232 -0.80 11.17 14.22
N ARG A 233 -1.41 10.06 13.81
CA ARG A 233 -1.46 8.83 14.60
C ARG A 233 -1.00 7.64 13.78
N ALA A 234 -0.23 6.75 14.42
CA ALA A 234 0.06 5.43 13.86
C ALA A 234 -1.18 4.54 14.07
N VAL A 235 -1.68 3.93 13.00
CA VAL A 235 -2.83 3.02 13.07
C VAL A 235 -2.42 1.65 12.60
N THR A 236 -2.74 0.63 13.39
CA THR A 236 -2.49 -0.78 13.08
C THR A 236 -3.80 -1.56 13.12
N LEU A 237 -3.91 -2.52 12.22
CA LEU A 237 -5.13 -3.29 12.01
C LEU A 237 -4.81 -4.78 12.13
N TRP A 238 -5.67 -5.55 12.77
CA TRP A 238 -5.54 -7.00 12.77
C TRP A 238 -6.90 -7.68 12.73
N PHE A 239 -6.88 -8.95 12.42
CA PHE A 239 -8.11 -9.74 12.37
C PHE A 239 -8.46 -10.29 13.76
N THR A 240 -9.73 -10.23 14.08
CA THR A 240 -10.31 -10.96 15.21
C THR A 240 -11.09 -12.17 14.73
N GLU A 241 -11.60 -13.01 15.64
CA GLU A 241 -12.38 -14.19 15.28
C GLU A 241 -13.61 -13.85 14.44
N GLY A 242 -14.34 -12.80 14.82
CA GLY A 242 -15.59 -12.39 14.16
C GLY A 242 -15.50 -11.13 13.31
N GLY A 243 -14.37 -10.43 13.30
CA GLY A 243 -14.27 -9.12 12.63
C GLY A 243 -12.86 -8.58 12.56
N TRP A 244 -12.70 -7.34 12.94
CA TRP A 244 -11.47 -6.57 12.81
C TRP A 244 -11.22 -5.74 14.07
N TYR A 245 -9.97 -5.41 14.31
CA TYR A 245 -9.58 -4.46 15.33
C TYR A 245 -8.72 -3.35 14.70
N ALA A 246 -9.02 -2.10 15.05
CA ALA A 246 -8.20 -0.95 14.69
C ALA A 246 -7.68 -0.29 15.97
N HIS A 247 -6.37 -0.10 16.02
CA HIS A 247 -5.69 0.55 17.13
C HIS A 247 -4.94 1.77 16.61
N ALA A 248 -5.18 2.93 17.19
CA ALA A 248 -4.34 4.11 17.01
C ALA A 248 -3.37 4.29 18.18
N SER A 249 -2.20 4.85 17.91
CA SER A 249 -1.35 5.43 18.93
C SER A 249 -1.95 6.74 19.46
N PRO A 250 -1.49 7.25 20.61
CA PRO A 250 -1.62 8.66 20.91
C PRO A 250 -1.12 9.54 19.77
N ASP A 251 -1.49 10.81 19.76
CA ASP A 251 -1.00 11.77 18.77
C ASP A 251 0.53 11.87 18.81
N ILE A 252 1.15 11.89 17.64
CA ILE A 252 2.59 12.04 17.47
C ILE A 252 2.89 13.54 17.30
N PRO A 253 3.42 14.22 18.32
CA PRO A 253 3.59 15.66 18.29
C PRO A 253 4.67 16.08 17.30
N VAL A 254 4.46 17.23 16.67
CA VAL A 254 5.51 17.88 15.85
C VAL A 254 6.62 18.39 16.78
N PRO A 255 7.89 17.96 16.59
CA PRO A 255 8.99 18.46 17.41
C PRO A 255 9.11 19.98 17.39
N ALA A 256 9.42 20.60 18.53
CA ALA A 256 9.59 22.04 18.63
C ALA A 256 10.81 22.54 17.81
N GLU A 257 11.92 21.79 17.91
CA GLU A 257 13.19 22.15 17.28
C GLU A 257 13.41 21.41 15.96
N GLY A 258 14.34 21.92 15.15
CA GLY A 258 14.74 21.34 13.89
C GLY A 258 14.01 21.93 12.68
N ASN A 259 14.59 21.73 11.50
CA ASN A 259 13.96 22.09 10.23
C ASN A 259 12.86 21.08 9.85
N ARG A 260 12.09 21.39 8.81
CA ARG A 260 10.94 20.55 8.39
C ARG A 260 11.33 19.11 8.09
N LYS A 261 12.50 18.86 7.50
CA LYS A 261 12.98 17.52 7.14
C LYS A 261 13.35 16.73 8.39
N GLU A 262 14.05 17.36 9.33
CA GLU A 262 14.43 16.76 10.62
C GLU A 262 13.20 16.42 11.46
N LYS A 263 12.21 17.32 11.53
CA LYS A 263 10.93 17.08 12.21
C LYS A 263 10.18 15.89 11.61
N ALA A 264 10.06 15.86 10.27
CA ALA A 264 9.40 14.75 9.59
C ALA A 264 10.15 13.43 9.80
N ALA A 265 11.48 13.41 9.79
CA ALA A 265 12.28 12.22 10.05
C ALA A 265 12.07 11.71 11.49
N ALA A 266 12.10 12.60 12.48
CA ALA A 266 11.86 12.24 13.88
C ALA A 266 10.44 11.67 14.11
N MET A 267 9.42 12.26 13.47
CA MET A 267 8.04 11.75 13.54
C MET A 267 7.90 10.41 12.80
N THR A 268 8.61 10.22 11.67
CA THR A 268 8.62 8.93 10.95
C THR A 268 9.26 7.83 11.79
N GLN A 269 10.32 8.15 12.57
CA GLN A 269 10.90 7.21 13.53
C GLN A 269 9.91 6.84 14.66
N GLN A 270 9.09 7.79 15.12
CA GLN A 270 8.05 7.51 16.12
C GLN A 270 6.93 6.62 15.53
N LEU A 271 6.57 6.82 14.24
CA LEU A 271 5.67 5.91 13.53
C LEU A 271 6.24 4.49 13.47
N ALA A 272 7.54 4.34 13.12
CA ALA A 272 8.21 3.05 13.08
C ALA A 272 8.13 2.34 14.44
N ALA A 273 8.46 3.03 15.54
CA ALA A 273 8.40 2.46 16.89
C ALA A 273 6.96 2.05 17.30
N ALA A 274 5.96 2.83 16.90
CA ALA A 274 4.56 2.49 17.16
C ALA A 274 4.12 1.25 16.37
N PHE A 275 4.58 1.11 15.12
CA PHE A 275 4.32 -0.07 14.30
C PHE A 275 5.02 -1.32 14.86
N GLU A 276 6.30 -1.22 15.26
CA GLU A 276 7.03 -2.33 15.87
C GLU A 276 6.25 -2.97 17.00
N LYS A 277 5.74 -2.14 17.91
CA LYS A 277 5.01 -2.62 19.08
C LYS A 277 3.81 -3.49 18.70
N ARG A 278 3.03 -3.09 17.71
CA ARG A 278 1.80 -3.80 17.33
C ARG A 278 2.03 -4.94 16.35
N ILE A 279 2.99 -4.77 15.45
CA ILE A 279 3.40 -5.86 14.56
C ILE A 279 3.99 -7.02 15.38
N SER A 280 4.76 -6.75 16.45
CA SER A 280 5.27 -7.80 17.35
C SER A 280 4.15 -8.60 18.04
N GLU A 281 3.03 -7.95 18.36
CA GLU A 281 1.89 -8.60 19.00
C GLU A 281 1.04 -9.43 18.00
N HIS A 282 0.99 -9.00 16.72
CA HIS A 282 0.19 -9.61 15.65
C HIS A 282 1.00 -9.81 14.36
N PRO A 283 2.15 -10.50 14.41
CA PRO A 283 3.09 -10.59 13.28
C PRO A 283 2.47 -11.24 12.04
N GLN A 284 1.52 -12.15 12.22
CA GLN A 284 0.81 -12.81 11.12
C GLN A 284 -0.08 -11.85 10.31
N ASP A 285 -0.44 -10.70 10.85
CA ASP A 285 -1.30 -9.73 10.17
C ASP A 285 -0.52 -8.63 9.43
N TRP A 286 0.81 -8.62 9.53
CA TRP A 286 1.67 -7.75 8.74
C TRP A 286 1.99 -8.39 7.39
N HIS A 287 1.31 -7.93 6.34
CA HIS A 287 1.34 -8.51 4.99
C HIS A 287 2.53 -8.02 4.16
N MET A 288 3.73 -8.06 4.73
CA MET A 288 4.92 -7.52 4.08
C MET A 288 5.68 -8.60 3.30
N LEU A 289 5.20 -8.89 2.08
CA LEU A 289 5.83 -9.81 1.13
C LEU A 289 6.91 -9.14 0.27
N GLN A 290 7.28 -7.92 0.60
CA GLN A 290 8.29 -7.10 -0.09
C GLN A 290 9.42 -6.77 0.87
N ARG A 291 10.62 -6.53 0.30
CA ARG A 291 11.78 -6.12 1.10
C ARG A 291 11.53 -4.73 1.70
N VAL A 292 11.80 -4.58 2.98
CA VAL A 292 11.66 -3.34 3.75
C VAL A 292 13.02 -2.86 4.24
N PHE A 293 13.87 -3.82 4.66
CA PHE A 293 15.15 -3.54 5.29
C PHE A 293 16.22 -3.27 4.25
N THR A 294 17.06 -2.26 4.52
CA THR A 294 18.12 -1.83 3.60
C THR A 294 19.19 -2.90 3.44
N SER A 295 19.43 -3.70 4.46
CA SER A 295 20.35 -4.85 4.43
C SER A 295 19.95 -5.94 3.42
N ASP A 296 18.66 -6.02 3.03
CA ASP A 296 18.16 -6.98 2.04
C ASP A 296 18.23 -6.44 0.61
N LEU A 297 18.61 -5.17 0.43
CA LEU A 297 18.64 -4.51 -0.88
C LEU A 297 20.02 -4.61 -1.52
N ASP A 298 20.04 -4.65 -2.85
CA ASP A 298 21.28 -4.49 -3.60
C ASP A 298 21.85 -3.08 -3.33
N PRO A 299 23.09 -2.96 -2.84
CA PRO A 299 23.73 -1.67 -2.58
C PRO A 299 23.71 -0.70 -3.77
N ALA A 300 23.75 -1.22 -5.01
CA ALA A 300 23.65 -0.43 -6.24
C ALA A 300 22.25 0.21 -6.45
N ARG A 301 21.24 -0.23 -5.69
CA ARG A 301 19.86 0.28 -5.74
C ARG A 301 19.51 1.19 -4.57
N LEU A 302 20.40 1.33 -3.60
CA LEU A 302 20.22 2.28 -2.51
C LEU A 302 20.53 3.68 -3.03
N PRO A 303 19.72 4.69 -2.70
CA PRO A 303 20.11 6.08 -2.90
C PRO A 303 21.43 6.31 -2.17
N GLY A 304 22.41 6.92 -2.86
CA GLY A 304 23.69 7.24 -2.25
C GLY A 304 23.53 8.10 -0.98
N PRO A 305 24.55 8.14 -0.09
CA PRO A 305 24.50 8.94 1.13
C PRO A 305 24.15 10.39 0.77
N GLN A 306 23.10 10.91 1.39
CA GLN A 306 22.65 12.29 1.16
C GLN A 306 23.70 13.27 1.71
N SER A 307 24.67 13.64 0.89
CA SER A 307 25.64 14.69 1.19
C SER A 307 25.09 16.03 0.73
N GLY A 308 24.68 16.88 1.65
CA GLY A 308 24.46 18.31 1.41
C GLY A 308 23.06 18.85 1.70
N PRO A 309 22.94 20.17 1.96
CA PRO A 309 21.68 20.82 2.29
C PRO A 309 20.75 20.81 1.08
N ALA A 310 19.50 20.38 1.30
CA ALA A 310 18.47 20.27 0.29
C ALA A 310 18.18 21.63 -0.37
N GLY A 311 18.37 21.67 -1.68
CA GLY A 311 17.70 22.64 -2.53
C GLY A 311 16.18 22.45 -2.53
N PRO A 312 15.40 23.40 -3.07
CA PRO A 312 13.93 23.36 -3.01
C PRO A 312 13.39 22.08 -3.65
N VAL A 313 12.38 21.49 -3.02
CA VAL A 313 11.68 20.29 -3.49
C VAL A 313 11.29 20.47 -4.95
N PRO A 314 11.82 19.68 -5.90
CA PRO A 314 11.47 19.80 -7.30
C PRO A 314 10.08 19.22 -7.53
N GLY A 315 9.12 20.09 -7.75
CA GLY A 315 7.87 19.69 -8.40
C GLY A 315 8.08 19.53 -9.90
N THR A 316 8.82 18.53 -10.33
CA THR A 316 8.76 17.98 -11.71
C THR A 316 9.75 16.82 -11.78
N ALA A 317 9.28 15.61 -11.64
CA ALA A 317 10.02 14.45 -12.10
C ALA A 317 10.06 14.49 -13.64
N ARG A 318 11.23 14.67 -14.23
CA ARG A 318 11.51 14.29 -15.61
C ARG A 318 11.22 12.77 -15.75
N PRO A 319 10.69 12.30 -16.89
CA PRO A 319 10.56 10.88 -17.14
C PRO A 319 11.97 10.29 -17.30
N GLY A 320 12.56 9.86 -16.21
CA GLY A 320 13.75 9.03 -16.19
C GLY A 320 13.32 7.59 -16.27
N THR A 321 13.91 6.87 -17.19
CA THR A 321 13.92 5.42 -17.43
C THR A 321 13.27 4.62 -16.33
N ALA A 322 12.10 4.04 -16.61
CA ALA A 322 11.41 3.12 -15.74
C ALA A 322 12.38 1.99 -15.34
N VAL A 323 12.93 2.08 -14.16
CA VAL A 323 13.40 0.90 -13.45
C VAL A 323 12.15 0.04 -13.33
N PRO A 324 12.15 -1.25 -13.73
CA PRO A 324 11.04 -2.12 -13.41
C PRO A 324 10.99 -2.21 -11.90
N GLY A 325 10.29 -1.25 -11.31
CA GLY A 325 9.90 -1.28 -9.92
C GLY A 325 9.24 -2.62 -9.74
N GLY A 326 9.68 -3.38 -8.76
CA GLY A 326 8.98 -4.59 -8.39
C GLY A 326 7.54 -4.18 -8.20
N ALA A 327 6.70 -4.50 -9.18
CA ALA A 327 5.28 -4.36 -9.05
C ALA A 327 4.96 -4.97 -7.69
N VAL A 328 4.26 -4.22 -6.84
CA VAL A 328 3.41 -4.87 -5.85
C VAL A 328 2.72 -5.94 -6.69
N PRO A 329 2.93 -7.23 -6.46
CA PRO A 329 2.09 -8.19 -7.11
C PRO A 329 0.70 -7.82 -6.59
N GLY A 330 -0.01 -7.02 -7.36
CA GLY A 330 -1.45 -7.08 -7.31
C GLY A 330 -1.70 -8.55 -7.38
N GLY A 331 -2.17 -9.13 -6.26
CA GLY A 331 -2.12 -10.54 -6.00
C GLY A 331 -2.22 -11.35 -7.27
N ALA A 332 -1.14 -11.96 -7.71
CA ALA A 332 -1.21 -12.96 -8.73
C ALA A 332 -2.12 -14.04 -8.16
N VAL A 333 -3.36 -14.04 -8.62
CA VAL A 333 -4.24 -15.20 -8.45
C VAL A 333 -3.44 -16.36 -9.02
N PRO A 334 -3.18 -17.44 -8.27
CA PRO A 334 -2.41 -18.57 -8.77
C PRO A 334 -3.21 -19.24 -9.90
N GLY A 335 -2.72 -19.10 -11.11
CA GLY A 335 -3.35 -19.75 -12.24
C GLY A 335 -3.14 -19.04 -13.57
N SER A 336 -1.91 -18.92 -14.08
CA SER A 336 -1.61 -19.06 -15.51
C SER A 336 -0.09 -19.11 -15.71
N ALA A 337 0.45 -20.30 -15.72
CA ALA A 337 1.71 -20.58 -16.38
C ALA A 337 1.42 -20.67 -17.87
N ALA A 338 1.97 -19.74 -18.67
CA ALA A 338 2.04 -19.89 -20.12
C ALA A 338 3.48 -20.26 -20.51
N PRO A 339 3.67 -21.23 -21.43
CA PRO A 339 4.99 -21.74 -21.80
C PRO A 339 5.72 -20.76 -22.70
N GLY A 340 7.05 -20.71 -22.50
CA GLY A 340 7.95 -19.96 -23.33
C GLY A 340 8.07 -20.52 -24.76
N THR A 341 8.21 -19.63 -25.74
CA THR A 341 8.77 -19.96 -27.05
C THR A 341 9.91 -19.01 -27.35
N ALA A 342 11.05 -19.62 -27.50
CA ALA A 342 12.26 -19.02 -28.05
C ALA A 342 12.15 -18.87 -29.57
N GLY A 343 12.85 -17.85 -30.10
CA GLY A 343 13.23 -17.87 -31.35
C GLY A 343 13.57 -16.83 -32.29
N PRO A 344 14.22 -16.89 -33.40
CA PRO A 344 15.56 -16.28 -33.56
C PRO A 344 15.57 -15.05 -34.47
N GLY A 345 16.73 -14.41 -34.52
CA GLY A 345 17.12 -13.17 -35.14
C GLY A 345 16.95 -13.04 -36.67
N GLY A 346 17.15 -11.80 -37.12
CA GLY A 346 17.21 -11.47 -38.56
C GLY A 346 17.45 -9.99 -38.82
N THR A 347 18.60 -9.69 -39.26
CA THR A 347 19.33 -8.54 -39.84
C THR A 347 18.51 -7.58 -40.72
N GLY A 348 18.94 -6.25 -40.65
CA GLY A 348 18.46 -5.13 -41.47
C GLY A 348 18.79 -5.24 -42.98
N PRO A 349 18.77 -4.21 -43.82
CA PRO A 349 19.25 -2.84 -43.64
C PRO A 349 18.42 -1.71 -44.33
N ALA A 350 19.00 -0.50 -44.26
CA ALA A 350 18.65 0.84 -44.72
C ALA A 350 18.16 1.06 -46.17
N SER A 351 17.39 2.19 -46.39
CA SER A 351 17.66 3.23 -47.39
C SER A 351 16.58 4.32 -47.43
N ALA A 352 17.04 5.58 -47.19
CA ALA A 352 17.02 6.73 -48.09
C ALA A 352 15.64 7.30 -48.55
N GLY A 353 15.44 8.62 -48.22
CA GLY A 353 14.39 9.50 -48.72
C GLY A 353 14.53 9.86 -50.21
N PRO A 354 14.01 10.93 -50.79
CA PRO A 354 13.59 12.21 -50.23
C PRO A 354 12.32 12.85 -50.85
N GLY A 355 11.88 14.02 -50.37
CA GLY A 355 11.44 15.16 -51.16
C GLY A 355 9.96 15.43 -51.36
N GLY A 356 9.59 16.68 -51.03
CA GLY A 356 8.81 17.49 -51.94
C GLY A 356 7.54 18.15 -51.39
N THR A 357 7.65 19.42 -50.97
CA THR A 357 6.81 20.60 -51.36
C THR A 357 5.30 20.38 -51.48
N GLY A 358 4.42 21.12 -50.87
CA GLY A 358 4.13 22.50 -50.95
C GLY A 358 2.64 22.81 -50.74
N ARG A 359 2.34 23.98 -50.20
CA ARG A 359 1.19 24.90 -50.43
C ARG A 359 -0.21 24.53 -49.97
N GLU A 360 -0.66 25.33 -49.03
CA GLU A 360 -1.62 26.47 -49.04
C GLU A 360 -3.10 26.13 -49.09
N ALA A 361 -3.75 26.75 -48.12
CA ALA A 361 -4.93 27.62 -48.10
C ALA A 361 -6.31 27.02 -47.88
N GLY A 362 -6.92 27.52 -46.87
CA GLY A 362 -8.19 28.25 -46.96
C GLY A 362 -9.46 27.47 -46.56
N GLY A 363 -10.06 27.94 -45.54
CA GLY A 363 -11.45 27.69 -45.24
C GLY A 363 -11.72 27.66 -43.75
#